data_62974a35cfaab976dc219c138e62e713
#
_entry.id   62974a35cfaab976dc219c138e62e713
#
_cell.length_a   1.000
_cell.length_b   1.000
_cell.length_c   1.000
_cell.angle_alpha   90.00
_cell.angle_beta   90.00
_cell.angle_gamma   90.00
#
_symmetry.space_group_name_H-M   'P 1'
#
loop_
_entity.id
_entity.type
_entity.pdbx_description
1 polymer ?
#
loop_
_entity_poly.entity_id
_entity_poly.type
_entity_poly.pdbx_seq_one_letter_code
_entity_poly.pdbx_strand_id
1 'polypeptide(L)'
;MHAHMGRLAPSAANAAAVAALSVYECVTDGPRVAVPRPEVQLVARFDATARGSVDLHVLGVRETAHRKLLRRGQRAVTARLQLGAQQAVLGVPAPAVAGRIVALEALWGEGATRRLLDRLAAASSMAEAATLLESAIAEQFRLAASQRGHSELAIEAADRLASANVTAVAADLGVSERHLRRVFREAVGVSPKAFAKLARFRRAIRAARAQPPANWASIAALSGYYDQAHLIADFRAIAGVTPRALLVELRDAPYLD
;
A
#
# COMPACT_ATOMS: atom_id res chain seq x y z
N MET A 1 -11.33 -21.51 -1.97
CA MET A 1 -10.93 -20.36 -2.81
C MET A 1 -11.88 -19.23 -2.46
N HIS A 2 -11.42 -18.27 -1.61
CA HIS A 2 -12.34 -17.34 -0.90
C HIS A 2 -12.36 -15.92 -1.48
N ALA A 3 -11.52 -15.62 -2.47
CA ALA A 3 -11.50 -14.34 -3.17
C ALA A 3 -10.80 -14.48 -4.52
N HIS A 4 -11.30 -13.77 -5.53
CA HIS A 4 -10.61 -13.62 -6.80
C HIS A 4 -9.86 -12.28 -6.79
N MET A 5 -8.56 -12.29 -7.08
CA MET A 5 -7.77 -11.09 -7.28
C MET A 5 -7.06 -11.17 -8.62
N GLY A 6 -7.32 -10.17 -9.46
CA GLY A 6 -6.55 -9.92 -10.66
C GLY A 6 -5.54 -8.81 -10.40
N ARG A 7 -4.29 -9.02 -10.79
CA ARG A 7 -3.27 -7.96 -10.83
C ARG A 7 -3.24 -7.40 -12.24
N LEU A 8 -3.30 -6.09 -12.36
CA LEU A 8 -3.20 -5.39 -13.63
C LEU A 8 -1.89 -4.59 -13.62
N ALA A 9 -1.16 -4.63 -14.73
CA ALA A 9 0.00 -3.75 -14.89
C ALA A 9 -0.51 -2.32 -15.13
N PRO A 10 0.03 -1.31 -14.43
CA PRO A 10 -0.21 0.07 -14.80
C PRO A 10 0.29 0.32 -16.22
N SER A 11 -0.34 1.26 -16.92
CA SER A 11 0.15 1.67 -18.24
C SER A 11 1.54 2.31 -18.08
N ALA A 12 2.40 2.16 -19.08
CA ALA A 12 3.75 2.75 -19.06
C ALA A 12 3.70 4.27 -18.86
N ALA A 13 2.70 4.95 -19.42
CA ALA A 13 2.50 6.39 -19.27
C ALA A 13 2.19 6.82 -17.83
N ASN A 14 1.63 5.95 -17.01
CA ASN A 14 1.18 6.26 -15.65
C ASN A 14 2.09 5.63 -14.56
N ALA A 15 3.14 4.91 -14.95
CA ALA A 15 4.05 4.22 -14.04
C ALA A 15 4.75 5.15 -13.03
N ALA A 16 4.87 6.45 -13.36
CA ALA A 16 5.42 7.45 -12.43
C ALA A 16 4.47 7.78 -11.25
N ALA A 17 3.16 7.57 -11.41
CA ALA A 17 2.16 7.83 -10.38
C ALA A 17 1.66 6.57 -9.70
N VAL A 18 1.50 5.47 -10.45
CA VAL A 18 0.88 4.22 -10.01
C VAL A 18 1.88 3.09 -10.04
N ALA A 19 2.14 2.49 -8.88
CA ALA A 19 3.06 1.35 -8.73
C ALA A 19 2.39 0.01 -9.05
N ALA A 20 1.10 -0.12 -8.78
CA ALA A 20 0.33 -1.33 -9.09
C ALA A 20 -1.16 -1.08 -9.03
N LEU A 21 -1.90 -1.86 -9.81
CA LEU A 21 -3.35 -1.97 -9.80
C LEU A 21 -3.76 -3.37 -9.39
N SER A 22 -4.84 -3.48 -8.64
CA SER A 22 -5.41 -4.76 -8.26
C SER A 22 -6.93 -4.67 -8.27
N VAL A 23 -7.54 -5.70 -8.82
CA VAL A 23 -8.98 -5.91 -8.82
C VAL A 23 -9.30 -7.02 -7.84
N TYR A 24 -10.30 -6.83 -7.04
CA TYR A 24 -10.68 -7.76 -6.00
C TYR A 24 -12.18 -8.06 -6.05
N GLU A 25 -12.51 -9.34 -5.85
CA GLU A 25 -13.88 -9.80 -5.67
C GLU A 25 -13.96 -10.80 -4.51
N CYS A 26 -14.85 -10.55 -3.58
CA CYS A 26 -15.09 -11.43 -2.43
C CYS A 26 -16.07 -12.52 -2.79
N VAL A 27 -15.62 -13.77 -2.81
CA VAL A 27 -16.45 -14.92 -3.20
C VAL A 27 -17.20 -15.51 -2.02
N THR A 28 -16.67 -15.37 -0.80
CA THR A 28 -17.29 -15.89 0.43
C THR A 28 -17.14 -14.91 1.58
N ASP A 29 -18.17 -14.84 2.43
CA ASP A 29 -18.09 -14.07 3.67
C ASP A 29 -16.97 -14.54 4.57
N GLY A 30 -16.37 -13.63 5.29
CA GLY A 30 -15.40 -13.98 6.31
C GLY A 30 -14.37 -12.90 6.66
N PRO A 31 -13.63 -13.12 7.75
CA PRO A 31 -12.57 -12.22 8.15
C PRO A 31 -11.41 -12.28 7.16
N ARG A 32 -10.81 -11.12 6.91
CA ARG A 32 -9.61 -10.98 6.09
C ARG A 32 -8.60 -10.09 6.79
N VAL A 33 -7.35 -10.46 6.67
CA VAL A 33 -6.23 -9.68 7.16
C VAL A 33 -5.69 -8.78 6.03
N ALA A 34 -5.69 -7.47 6.28
CA ALA A 34 -4.99 -6.51 5.47
C ALA A 34 -3.60 -6.27 6.06
N VAL A 35 -2.58 -6.78 5.38
CA VAL A 35 -1.18 -6.61 5.76
C VAL A 35 -0.75 -5.15 5.48
N PRO A 36 -0.05 -4.48 6.41
CA PRO A 36 0.36 -3.10 6.22
C PRO A 36 1.36 -2.97 5.08
N ARG A 37 1.25 -1.85 4.38
CA ARG A 37 2.10 -1.49 3.23
C ARG A 37 2.66 -0.10 3.44
N PRO A 38 3.90 0.15 2.97
CA PRO A 38 4.51 1.48 3.06
C PRO A 38 4.04 2.44 1.94
N GLU A 39 3.09 2.03 1.12
CA GLU A 39 2.54 2.84 0.04
C GLU A 39 1.11 3.28 0.37
N VAL A 40 0.76 4.48 -0.05
CA VAL A 40 -0.61 4.99 -0.05
C VAL A 40 -1.41 4.29 -1.14
N GLN A 41 -2.69 4.04 -0.89
CA GLN A 41 -3.59 3.39 -1.84
C GLN A 41 -4.86 4.20 -2.03
N LEU A 42 -5.30 4.32 -3.29
CA LEU A 42 -6.66 4.74 -3.61
C LEU A 42 -7.50 3.49 -3.83
N VAL A 43 -8.69 3.48 -3.24
CA VAL A 43 -9.62 2.35 -3.31
C VAL A 43 -10.96 2.81 -3.81
N ALA A 44 -11.43 2.20 -4.89
CA ALA A 44 -12.81 2.25 -5.33
C ALA A 44 -13.50 0.95 -4.88
N ARG A 45 -14.47 1.05 -3.98
CA ARG A 45 -15.23 -0.07 -3.48
C ARG A 45 -16.62 -0.05 -4.08
N PHE A 46 -17.04 -1.16 -4.63
CA PHE A 46 -18.35 -1.37 -5.24
C PHE A 46 -19.22 -2.16 -4.26
N ASP A 47 -20.38 -1.61 -3.91
CA ASP A 47 -21.31 -2.29 -3.01
C ASP A 47 -22.00 -3.44 -3.75
N ALA A 48 -22.14 -4.58 -3.06
CA ALA A 48 -22.83 -5.75 -3.59
C ALA A 48 -24.35 -5.58 -3.57
N THR A 49 -24.87 -4.74 -2.68
CA THR A 49 -26.31 -4.62 -2.38
C THR A 49 -26.98 -3.46 -3.14
N ALA A 50 -26.24 -2.44 -3.50
CA ALA A 50 -26.72 -1.27 -4.24
C ALA A 50 -26.03 -1.16 -5.59
N ARG A 51 -26.73 -1.54 -6.67
CA ARG A 51 -26.21 -1.38 -8.05
C ARG A 51 -25.80 0.07 -8.28
N GLY A 52 -24.52 0.26 -8.65
CA GLY A 52 -23.97 1.58 -8.95
C GLY A 52 -23.44 2.36 -7.75
N SER A 53 -23.56 1.86 -6.51
CA SER A 53 -22.93 2.49 -5.35
C SER A 53 -21.43 2.21 -5.34
N VAL A 54 -20.63 3.26 -5.48
CA VAL A 54 -19.18 3.23 -5.42
C VAL A 54 -18.72 4.17 -4.31
N ASP A 55 -17.82 3.67 -3.45
CA ASP A 55 -17.15 4.44 -2.40
C ASP A 55 -15.68 4.65 -2.79
N LEU A 56 -15.21 5.90 -2.75
CA LEU A 56 -13.84 6.27 -3.07
C LEU A 56 -13.12 6.79 -1.83
N HIS A 57 -12.04 6.12 -1.46
CA HIS A 57 -11.25 6.53 -0.31
C HIS A 57 -9.75 6.29 -0.52
N VAL A 58 -8.96 7.01 0.25
CA VAL A 58 -7.51 6.86 0.35
C VAL A 58 -7.19 6.09 1.63
N LEU A 59 -6.38 5.06 1.50
CA LEU A 59 -5.74 4.37 2.62
C LEU A 59 -4.32 4.92 2.77
N GLY A 60 -4.09 5.68 3.83
CA GLY A 60 -2.74 6.11 4.18
C GLY A 60 -1.88 4.95 4.66
N VAL A 61 -0.56 5.17 4.70
CA VAL A 61 0.39 4.19 5.21
C VAL A 61 0.04 3.80 6.64
N ARG A 62 -0.01 2.50 6.91
CA ARG A 62 -0.28 1.93 8.23
C ARG A 62 0.88 1.06 8.68
N GLU A 63 1.14 1.09 9.99
CA GLU A 63 2.22 0.30 10.59
C GLU A 63 1.73 -1.04 11.16
N THR A 64 0.41 -1.23 11.26
CA THR A 64 -0.19 -2.44 11.82
C THR A 64 -1.19 -3.09 10.85
N ALA A 65 -1.33 -4.40 10.95
CA ALA A 65 -2.32 -5.17 10.21
C ALA A 65 -3.74 -4.89 10.73
N HIS A 66 -4.69 -4.91 9.82
CA HIS A 66 -6.11 -4.77 10.14
C HIS A 66 -6.89 -6.01 9.72
N ARG A 67 -7.79 -6.43 10.58
CA ARG A 67 -8.77 -7.48 10.26
C ARG A 67 -10.10 -6.82 9.94
N LYS A 68 -10.70 -7.22 8.83
CA LYS A 68 -11.99 -6.73 8.36
C LYS A 68 -12.88 -7.90 7.94
N LEU A 69 -14.16 -7.77 8.15
CA LEU A 69 -15.14 -8.69 7.58
C LEU A 69 -15.44 -8.25 6.15
N LEU A 70 -15.28 -9.15 5.21
CA LEU A 70 -15.69 -8.96 3.83
C LEU A 70 -16.95 -9.79 3.55
N ARG A 71 -17.83 -9.25 2.74
CA ARG A 71 -19.07 -9.91 2.32
C ARG A 71 -18.94 -10.39 0.88
N ARG A 72 -19.59 -11.51 0.59
CA ARG A 72 -19.69 -12.05 -0.77
C ARG A 72 -20.24 -10.98 -1.71
N GLY A 73 -19.67 -10.91 -2.92
CA GLY A 73 -20.06 -9.93 -3.93
C GLY A 73 -19.43 -8.54 -3.76
N GLN A 74 -18.76 -8.26 -2.63
CA GLN A 74 -17.98 -7.02 -2.53
C GLN A 74 -16.82 -7.04 -3.51
N ARG A 75 -16.73 -5.99 -4.31
CA ARG A 75 -15.66 -5.78 -5.29
C ARG A 75 -14.92 -4.50 -4.99
N ALA A 76 -13.65 -4.45 -5.35
CA ALA A 76 -12.86 -3.24 -5.23
C ALA A 76 -11.77 -3.18 -6.29
N VAL A 77 -11.45 -1.96 -6.71
CA VAL A 77 -10.21 -1.63 -7.41
C VAL A 77 -9.30 -0.91 -6.43
N THR A 78 -8.05 -1.32 -6.37
CA THR A 78 -7.03 -0.67 -5.54
C THR A 78 -5.88 -0.23 -6.43
N ALA A 79 -5.55 1.06 -6.40
CA ALA A 79 -4.37 1.61 -7.02
C ALA A 79 -3.35 1.96 -5.93
N ARG A 80 -2.14 1.38 -5.99
CA ARG A 80 -1.02 1.78 -5.15
C ARG A 80 -0.26 2.91 -5.82
N LEU A 81 -0.04 3.98 -5.09
CA LEU A 81 0.76 5.09 -5.57
C LEU A 81 2.25 4.72 -5.56
N GLN A 82 2.99 5.27 -6.51
CA GLN A 82 4.44 5.26 -6.42
C GLN A 82 4.92 5.99 -5.17
N LEU A 83 6.00 5.50 -4.59
CA LEU A 83 6.63 6.17 -3.47
C LEU A 83 7.04 7.59 -3.90
N GLY A 84 6.66 8.59 -3.11
CA GLY A 84 6.91 10.00 -3.43
C GLY A 84 5.85 10.66 -4.33
N ALA A 85 4.93 9.91 -4.95
CA ALA A 85 3.87 10.49 -5.78
C ALA A 85 2.66 11.00 -4.97
N GLN A 86 2.56 10.63 -3.68
CA GLN A 86 1.34 10.85 -2.91
C GLN A 86 0.97 12.33 -2.79
N GLN A 87 1.93 13.23 -2.55
CA GLN A 87 1.63 14.66 -2.42
C GLN A 87 1.12 15.23 -3.75
N ALA A 88 1.74 14.86 -4.86
CA ALA A 88 1.32 15.31 -6.19
C ALA A 88 -0.08 14.78 -6.55
N VAL A 89 -0.40 13.53 -6.15
CA VAL A 89 -1.72 12.93 -6.43
C VAL A 89 -2.79 13.44 -5.49
N LEU A 90 -2.48 13.60 -4.19
CA LEU A 90 -3.49 13.88 -3.16
C LEU A 90 -3.64 15.36 -2.83
N GLY A 91 -2.69 16.22 -3.23
CA GLY A 91 -2.66 17.62 -2.86
C GLY A 91 -2.27 17.91 -1.42
N VAL A 92 -1.94 16.85 -0.63
CA VAL A 92 -1.56 16.96 0.78
C VAL A 92 -0.31 16.11 1.06
N PRO A 93 0.52 16.49 2.05
CA PRO A 93 1.69 15.70 2.41
C PRO A 93 1.29 14.34 3.00
N ALA A 94 2.13 13.32 2.81
CA ALA A 94 1.82 11.94 3.21
C ALA A 94 1.42 11.77 4.71
N PRO A 95 1.98 12.51 5.68
CA PRO A 95 1.53 12.44 7.08
C PRO A 95 0.07 12.83 7.30
N ALA A 96 -0.52 13.65 6.44
CA ALA A 96 -1.92 14.06 6.58
C ALA A 96 -2.92 12.88 6.45
N VAL A 97 -2.53 11.84 5.71
CA VAL A 97 -3.34 10.64 5.50
C VAL A 97 -2.79 9.40 6.23
N ALA A 98 -1.60 9.47 6.82
CA ALA A 98 -0.96 8.32 7.47
C ALA A 98 -1.83 7.73 8.60
N GLY A 99 -1.98 6.41 8.61
CA GLY A 99 -2.81 5.68 9.58
C GLY A 99 -4.32 5.81 9.38
N ARG A 100 -4.78 6.60 8.41
CA ARG A 100 -6.19 7.00 8.24
C ARG A 100 -6.80 6.37 6.99
N ILE A 101 -8.14 6.32 7.00
CA ILE A 101 -8.98 6.19 5.81
C ILE A 101 -9.60 7.58 5.59
N VAL A 102 -9.39 8.15 4.42
CA VAL A 102 -9.85 9.50 4.09
C VAL A 102 -10.73 9.41 2.84
N ALA A 103 -11.94 9.98 2.89
CA ALA A 103 -12.78 10.07 1.71
C ALA A 103 -12.06 10.87 0.61
N LEU A 104 -12.09 10.39 -0.63
CA LEU A 104 -11.38 11.05 -1.74
C LEU A 104 -11.89 12.47 -1.97
N GLU A 105 -13.17 12.71 -1.71
CA GLU A 105 -13.81 14.03 -1.81
C GLU A 105 -13.15 15.08 -0.92
N ALA A 106 -12.69 14.70 0.27
CA ALA A 106 -11.97 15.61 1.18
C ALA A 106 -10.59 16.05 0.64
N LEU A 107 -10.06 15.35 -0.36
CA LEU A 107 -8.74 15.60 -0.95
C LEU A 107 -8.86 16.26 -2.35
N TRP A 108 -9.74 15.75 -3.20
CA TRP A 108 -9.89 16.22 -4.60
C TRP A 108 -11.08 17.16 -4.79
N GLY A 109 -11.90 17.34 -3.74
CA GLY A 109 -13.13 18.13 -3.79
C GLY A 109 -14.30 17.37 -4.43
N GLU A 110 -15.51 17.87 -4.20
CA GLU A 110 -16.77 17.25 -4.61
C GLU A 110 -16.86 17.04 -6.12
N GLY A 111 -16.54 18.06 -6.90
CA GLY A 111 -16.72 18.01 -8.36
C GLY A 111 -15.84 16.98 -9.07
N ALA A 112 -14.56 16.87 -8.70
CA ALA A 112 -13.65 15.89 -9.28
C ALA A 112 -14.02 14.47 -8.87
N THR A 113 -14.37 14.28 -7.58
CA THR A 113 -14.76 12.98 -7.04
C THR A 113 -16.07 12.50 -7.65
N ARG A 114 -17.07 13.35 -7.80
CA ARG A 114 -18.36 12.99 -8.41
C ARG A 114 -18.19 12.52 -9.84
N ARG A 115 -17.42 13.27 -10.67
CA ARG A 115 -17.13 12.84 -12.06
C ARG A 115 -16.48 11.47 -12.14
N LEU A 116 -15.57 11.17 -11.22
CA LEU A 116 -14.93 9.85 -11.16
C LEU A 116 -15.92 8.78 -10.71
N LEU A 117 -16.75 9.05 -9.71
CA LEU A 117 -17.80 8.14 -9.23
C LEU A 117 -18.78 7.76 -10.34
N ASP A 118 -19.28 8.75 -11.09
CA ASP A 118 -20.21 8.54 -12.21
C ASP A 118 -19.59 7.62 -13.27
N ARG A 119 -18.32 7.84 -13.63
CA ARG A 119 -17.60 7.00 -14.58
C ARG A 119 -17.39 5.59 -14.07
N LEU A 120 -17.01 5.42 -12.79
CA LEU A 120 -16.81 4.12 -12.18
C LEU A 120 -18.12 3.34 -12.04
N ALA A 121 -19.24 4.01 -11.74
CA ALA A 121 -20.55 3.40 -11.66
C ALA A 121 -21.05 2.90 -13.03
N ALA A 122 -20.65 3.58 -14.11
CA ALA A 122 -20.97 3.21 -15.49
C ALA A 122 -20.02 2.16 -16.09
N ALA A 123 -18.91 1.82 -15.41
CA ALA A 123 -17.92 0.88 -15.93
C ALA A 123 -18.53 -0.52 -16.15
N SER A 124 -18.31 -1.08 -17.34
CA SER A 124 -18.83 -2.37 -17.77
C SER A 124 -18.08 -3.56 -17.12
N SER A 125 -16.87 -3.30 -16.63
CA SER A 125 -16.00 -4.33 -16.03
C SER A 125 -15.09 -3.75 -14.94
N MET A 126 -14.59 -4.61 -14.05
CA MET A 126 -13.60 -4.20 -13.04
C MET A 126 -12.25 -3.80 -13.66
N ALA A 127 -11.91 -4.33 -14.84
CA ALA A 127 -10.73 -3.92 -15.58
C ALA A 127 -10.87 -2.48 -16.11
N GLU A 128 -12.04 -2.14 -16.66
CA GLU A 128 -12.35 -0.77 -17.06
C GLU A 128 -12.35 0.18 -15.86
N ALA A 129 -12.94 -0.21 -14.74
CA ALA A 129 -12.91 0.58 -13.52
C ALA A 129 -11.47 0.83 -13.03
N ALA A 130 -10.56 -0.15 -13.17
CA ALA A 130 -9.15 0.02 -12.85
C ALA A 130 -8.47 1.04 -13.77
N THR A 131 -8.73 0.99 -15.07
CA THR A 131 -8.21 1.96 -16.05
C THR A 131 -8.73 3.37 -15.77
N LEU A 132 -10.00 3.52 -15.40
CA LEU A 132 -10.59 4.79 -15.04
C LEU A 132 -9.95 5.41 -13.79
N LEU A 133 -9.75 4.59 -12.75
CA LEU A 133 -9.08 5.02 -11.52
C LEU A 133 -7.63 5.41 -11.78
N GLU A 134 -6.90 4.61 -12.56
CA GLU A 134 -5.53 4.88 -12.95
C GLU A 134 -5.42 6.21 -13.72
N SER A 135 -6.29 6.43 -14.69
CA SER A 135 -6.31 7.66 -15.51
C SER A 135 -6.57 8.90 -14.66
N ALA A 136 -7.50 8.81 -13.70
CA ALA A 136 -7.78 9.91 -12.77
C ALA A 136 -6.58 10.24 -11.87
N ILE A 137 -5.88 9.22 -11.37
CA ILE A 137 -4.65 9.41 -10.59
C ILE A 137 -3.56 10.08 -11.43
N ALA A 138 -3.36 9.61 -12.66
CA ALA A 138 -2.35 10.17 -13.57
C ALA A 138 -2.65 11.61 -13.96
N GLU A 139 -3.92 11.98 -14.09
CA GLU A 139 -4.36 13.35 -14.34
C GLU A 139 -3.96 14.27 -13.17
N GLN A 140 -4.30 13.90 -11.94
CA GLN A 140 -3.89 14.66 -10.75
C GLN A 140 -2.37 14.80 -10.65
N PHE A 141 -1.65 13.70 -10.88
CA PHE A 141 -0.19 13.70 -10.87
C PHE A 141 0.41 14.66 -11.91
N ARG A 142 -0.17 14.74 -13.11
CA ARG A 142 0.28 15.68 -14.15
C ARG A 142 -0.02 17.13 -13.81
N LEU A 143 -1.17 17.41 -13.22
CA LEU A 143 -1.56 18.76 -12.81
C LEU A 143 -0.63 19.33 -11.74
N ALA A 144 -0.07 18.49 -10.89
CA ALA A 144 0.85 18.87 -9.82
C ALA A 144 2.35 18.83 -10.23
N ALA A 145 2.67 19.00 -11.51
CA ALA A 145 4.06 18.86 -12.03
C ALA A 145 5.10 19.73 -11.31
N SER A 146 4.71 20.89 -10.78
CA SER A 146 5.59 21.82 -10.05
C SER A 146 5.94 21.38 -8.61
N GLN A 147 5.28 20.38 -8.06
CA GLN A 147 5.44 19.94 -6.65
C GLN A 147 6.36 18.70 -6.47
N ARG A 148 7.07 18.28 -7.53
CA ARG A 148 7.78 16.99 -7.57
C ARG A 148 9.16 16.97 -6.89
N GLY A 149 9.71 18.09 -6.50
CA GLY A 149 11.15 18.22 -6.13
C GLY A 149 11.61 17.61 -4.81
N HIS A 150 10.74 17.11 -3.92
CA HIS A 150 11.14 16.63 -2.59
C HIS A 150 11.14 15.10 -2.43
N SER A 151 10.79 14.36 -3.45
CA SER A 151 10.60 12.90 -3.34
C SER A 151 11.83 12.08 -3.73
N GLU A 152 12.78 12.60 -4.51
CA GLU A 152 13.93 11.84 -5.00
C GLU A 152 14.80 11.28 -3.88
N LEU A 153 15.16 12.12 -2.90
CA LEU A 153 15.92 11.69 -1.72
C LEU A 153 15.18 10.59 -0.93
N ALA A 154 13.85 10.69 -0.80
CA ALA A 154 13.06 9.71 -0.08
C ALA A 154 12.96 8.38 -0.85
N ILE A 155 12.85 8.43 -2.17
CA ILE A 155 12.83 7.25 -3.05
C ILE A 155 14.17 6.52 -2.96
N GLU A 156 15.27 7.23 -3.14
CA GLU A 156 16.62 6.67 -3.05
C GLU A 156 16.92 6.10 -1.66
N ALA A 157 16.48 6.80 -0.61
CA ALA A 157 16.57 6.28 0.75
C ALA A 157 15.76 5.01 0.97
N ALA A 158 14.54 4.91 0.40
CA ALA A 158 13.68 3.75 0.54
C ALA A 158 14.32 2.48 -0.03
N ASP A 159 14.98 2.57 -1.18
CA ASP A 159 15.66 1.45 -1.80
C ASP A 159 16.80 0.94 -0.90
N ARG A 160 17.59 1.85 -0.32
CA ARG A 160 18.71 1.53 0.57
C ARG A 160 18.25 1.04 1.95
N LEU A 161 17.16 1.56 2.48
CA LEU A 161 16.57 1.15 3.76
C LEU A 161 16.06 -0.31 3.76
N ALA A 162 15.95 -0.92 2.59
CA ALA A 162 15.65 -2.34 2.48
C ALA A 162 16.77 -3.22 3.08
N SER A 163 18.02 -2.77 3.08
CA SER A 163 19.20 -3.56 3.49
C SER A 163 20.11 -2.86 4.51
N ALA A 164 19.98 -1.55 4.69
CA ALA A 164 20.85 -0.76 5.56
C ALA A 164 20.07 -0.04 6.67
N ASN A 165 20.76 0.37 7.72
CA ASN A 165 20.17 1.18 8.79
C ASN A 165 20.13 2.67 8.39
N VAL A 166 19.35 3.45 9.14
CA VAL A 166 19.11 4.88 8.84
C VAL A 166 20.40 5.72 8.85
N THR A 167 21.32 5.41 9.77
CA THR A 167 22.61 6.12 9.89
C THR A 167 23.48 5.90 8.68
N ALA A 168 23.65 4.64 8.24
CA ALA A 168 24.39 4.31 7.05
C ALA A 168 23.78 4.94 5.79
N VAL A 169 22.45 4.86 5.63
CA VAL A 169 21.75 5.47 4.49
C VAL A 169 21.92 6.98 4.46
N ALA A 170 21.84 7.66 5.61
CA ALA A 170 22.07 9.10 5.68
C ALA A 170 23.50 9.50 5.28
N ALA A 171 24.48 8.74 5.77
CA ALA A 171 25.89 8.93 5.39
C ALA A 171 26.12 8.73 3.90
N ASP A 172 25.60 7.63 3.33
CA ASP A 172 25.72 7.32 1.89
C ASP A 172 25.08 8.38 0.99
N LEU A 173 24.00 9.00 1.46
CA LEU A 173 23.28 10.07 0.74
C LEU A 173 23.87 11.47 1.00
N GLY A 174 24.90 11.59 1.83
CA GLY A 174 25.54 12.88 2.16
C GLY A 174 24.65 13.83 2.94
N VAL A 175 23.69 13.31 3.72
CA VAL A 175 22.76 14.11 4.49
C VAL A 175 22.79 13.75 5.99
N SER A 176 22.34 14.69 6.86
CA SER A 176 22.18 14.33 8.27
C SER A 176 20.96 13.40 8.47
N GLU A 177 21.04 12.51 9.46
CA GLU A 177 19.88 11.66 9.82
C GLU A 177 18.61 12.46 10.11
N ARG A 178 18.75 13.62 10.74
CA ARG A 178 17.63 14.51 11.05
C ARG A 178 16.94 14.98 9.75
N HIS A 179 17.74 15.39 8.75
CA HIS A 179 17.24 15.82 7.46
C HIS A 179 16.56 14.65 6.73
N LEU A 180 17.23 13.50 6.66
CA LEU A 180 16.65 12.29 6.06
C LEU A 180 15.32 11.91 6.70
N ARG A 181 15.24 11.86 8.03
CA ARG A 181 13.99 11.51 8.75
C ARG A 181 12.86 12.49 8.45
N ARG A 182 13.15 13.79 8.35
CA ARG A 182 12.15 14.79 8.01
C ARG A 182 11.63 14.62 6.60
N VAL A 183 12.52 14.63 5.60
CA VAL A 183 12.15 14.51 4.18
C VAL A 183 11.43 13.19 3.91
N PHE A 184 11.95 12.10 4.46
CA PHE A 184 11.34 10.79 4.30
C PHE A 184 9.92 10.73 4.89
N ARG A 185 9.72 11.29 6.09
CA ARG A 185 8.40 11.31 6.71
C ARG A 185 7.41 12.18 5.94
N GLU A 186 7.85 13.31 5.41
CA GLU A 186 7.02 14.17 4.56
C GLU A 186 6.60 13.47 3.26
N ALA A 187 7.52 12.74 2.64
CA ALA A 187 7.29 12.05 1.38
C ALA A 187 6.53 10.72 1.52
N VAL A 188 6.73 9.97 2.61
CA VAL A 188 6.21 8.60 2.76
C VAL A 188 5.11 8.49 3.80
N GLY A 189 5.08 9.39 4.79
CA GLY A 189 4.09 9.41 5.87
C GLY A 189 4.51 8.63 7.12
N VAL A 190 5.59 7.84 7.07
CA VAL A 190 6.16 7.11 8.21
C VAL A 190 7.66 7.37 8.33
N SER A 191 8.24 7.05 9.49
CA SER A 191 9.68 7.20 9.68
C SER A 191 10.48 6.17 8.84
N PRO A 192 11.75 6.47 8.48
CA PRO A 192 12.64 5.50 7.81
C PRO A 192 12.75 4.16 8.56
N LYS A 193 12.76 4.21 9.90
CA LYS A 193 12.80 3.01 10.75
C LYS A 193 11.53 2.17 10.63
N ALA A 194 10.36 2.81 10.64
CA ALA A 194 9.08 2.14 10.47
C ALA A 194 8.95 1.54 9.05
N PHE A 195 9.38 2.27 8.03
CA PHE A 195 9.45 1.79 6.65
C PHE A 195 10.32 0.52 6.52
N ALA A 196 11.57 0.57 7.02
CA ALA A 196 12.48 -0.57 7.01
C ALA A 196 11.90 -1.78 7.76
N LYS A 197 11.20 -1.55 8.89
CA LYS A 197 10.49 -2.58 9.65
C LYS A 197 9.39 -3.23 8.80
N LEU A 198 8.54 -2.45 8.14
CA LEU A 198 7.50 -2.96 7.26
C LEU A 198 8.08 -3.71 6.04
N ALA A 199 9.17 -3.22 5.47
CA ALA A 199 9.84 -3.86 4.35
C ALA A 199 10.37 -5.25 4.73
N ARG A 200 11.05 -5.39 5.90
CA ARG A 200 11.50 -6.68 6.43
C ARG A 200 10.34 -7.63 6.69
N PHE A 201 9.30 -7.15 7.38
CA PHE A 201 8.10 -7.91 7.67
C PHE A 201 7.46 -8.51 6.40
N ARG A 202 7.28 -7.69 5.37
CA ARG A 202 6.72 -8.14 4.09
C ARG A 202 7.63 -9.11 3.35
N ARG A 203 8.95 -8.89 3.41
CA ARG A 203 9.93 -9.83 2.84
C ARG A 203 9.84 -11.20 3.50
N ALA A 204 9.73 -11.23 4.84
CA ALA A 204 9.59 -12.48 5.58
C ALA A 204 8.30 -13.23 5.23
N ILE A 205 7.18 -12.54 5.07
CA ILE A 205 5.93 -13.17 4.63
C ILE A 205 6.07 -13.76 3.22
N ARG A 206 6.67 -13.02 2.27
CA ARG A 206 6.89 -13.53 0.91
C ARG A 206 7.79 -14.77 0.91
N ALA A 207 8.90 -14.73 1.63
CA ALA A 207 9.81 -15.87 1.76
C ALA A 207 9.12 -17.09 2.36
N ALA A 208 8.32 -16.89 3.42
CA ALA A 208 7.59 -17.99 4.07
C ALA A 208 6.52 -18.63 3.15
N ARG A 209 5.91 -17.85 2.27
CA ARG A 209 4.94 -18.37 1.29
C ARG A 209 5.58 -19.07 0.10
N ALA A 210 6.78 -18.65 -0.28
CA ALA A 210 7.51 -19.26 -1.40
C ALA A 210 8.09 -20.64 -1.06
N GLN A 211 8.33 -20.95 0.22
CA GLN A 211 9.01 -22.18 0.66
C GLN A 211 8.27 -22.85 1.83
N PRO A 212 7.13 -23.52 1.61
CA PRO A 212 6.50 -24.32 2.63
C PRO A 212 7.19 -25.70 2.76
N PRO A 213 7.44 -26.22 4.00
CA PRO A 213 7.18 -25.58 5.28
C PRO A 213 8.19 -24.49 5.61
N ALA A 214 7.72 -23.37 6.20
CA ALA A 214 8.55 -22.22 6.50
C ALA A 214 9.61 -22.52 7.57
N ASN A 215 10.88 -22.33 7.22
CA ASN A 215 11.98 -22.32 8.19
C ASN A 215 12.21 -20.89 8.69
N TRP A 216 11.71 -20.57 9.87
CA TRP A 216 11.70 -19.21 10.40
C TRP A 216 13.09 -18.66 10.73
N ALA A 217 14.05 -19.53 11.08
CA ALA A 217 15.42 -19.10 11.32
C ALA A 217 16.09 -18.64 10.01
N SER A 218 15.97 -19.42 8.94
CA SER A 218 16.47 -19.05 7.61
C SER A 218 15.75 -17.80 7.06
N ILE A 219 14.43 -17.73 7.24
CA ILE A 219 13.63 -16.58 6.79
C ILE A 219 14.05 -15.32 7.54
N ALA A 220 14.35 -15.40 8.85
CA ALA A 220 14.83 -14.25 9.61
C ALA A 220 16.13 -13.70 9.01
N ALA A 221 17.11 -14.55 8.75
CA ALA A 221 18.37 -14.15 8.15
C ALA A 221 18.17 -13.52 6.75
N LEU A 222 17.43 -14.18 5.86
CA LEU A 222 17.14 -13.71 4.50
C LEU A 222 16.34 -12.39 4.45
N SER A 223 15.57 -12.12 5.50
CA SER A 223 14.70 -10.94 5.57
C SER A 223 15.34 -9.74 6.28
N GLY A 224 16.59 -9.89 6.79
CA GLY A 224 17.33 -8.81 7.47
C GLY A 224 16.94 -8.65 8.95
N TYR A 225 16.50 -9.72 9.61
CA TYR A 225 16.37 -9.80 11.05
C TYR A 225 17.66 -10.31 11.67
N TYR A 226 17.94 -9.89 12.89
CA TYR A 226 19.09 -10.37 13.64
C TYR A 226 18.97 -11.88 13.96
N ASP A 227 17.78 -12.29 14.41
CA ASP A 227 17.43 -13.67 14.73
C ASP A 227 15.91 -13.92 14.57
N GLN A 228 15.51 -15.16 14.83
CA GLN A 228 14.10 -15.57 14.81
C GLN A 228 13.26 -14.88 15.90
N ALA A 229 13.84 -14.59 17.07
CA ALA A 229 13.11 -13.94 18.16
C ALA A 229 12.74 -12.50 17.79
N HIS A 230 13.66 -11.77 17.17
CA HIS A 230 13.42 -10.44 16.63
C HIS A 230 12.33 -10.46 15.54
N LEU A 231 12.36 -11.45 14.64
CA LEU A 231 11.30 -11.63 13.64
C LEU A 231 9.94 -11.84 14.32
N ILE A 232 9.84 -12.75 15.30
CA ILE A 232 8.58 -13.02 16.02
C ILE A 232 8.08 -11.79 16.77
N ALA A 233 8.98 -11.02 17.39
CA ALA A 233 8.62 -9.77 18.07
C ALA A 233 8.00 -8.75 17.09
N ASP A 234 8.59 -8.55 15.90
CA ASP A 234 8.07 -7.67 14.87
C ASP A 234 6.71 -8.16 14.34
N PHE A 235 6.52 -9.47 14.14
CA PHE A 235 5.23 -10.02 13.72
C PHE A 235 4.13 -9.77 14.75
N ARG A 236 4.43 -9.97 16.04
CA ARG A 236 3.47 -9.64 17.12
C ARG A 236 3.15 -8.14 17.17
N ALA A 237 4.15 -7.29 17.02
CA ALA A 237 3.96 -5.85 17.04
C ALA A 237 3.15 -5.32 15.84
N ILE A 238 3.34 -5.92 14.65
CA ILE A 238 2.69 -5.48 13.40
C ILE A 238 1.35 -6.17 13.19
N ALA A 239 1.28 -7.49 13.39
CA ALA A 239 0.11 -8.31 13.06
C ALA A 239 -0.70 -8.78 14.28
N GLY A 240 -0.18 -8.59 15.49
CA GLY A 240 -0.81 -9.06 16.74
C GLY A 240 -0.72 -10.56 16.97
N VAL A 241 -0.09 -11.30 16.04
CA VAL A 241 -0.01 -12.77 16.07
C VAL A 241 1.39 -13.27 15.72
N THR A 242 1.64 -14.56 15.91
CA THR A 242 2.90 -15.19 15.51
C THR A 242 3.00 -15.31 13.97
N PRO A 243 4.22 -15.46 13.41
CA PRO A 243 4.41 -15.65 11.98
C PRO A 243 3.60 -16.83 11.40
N ARG A 244 3.57 -17.95 12.13
CA ARG A 244 2.82 -19.15 11.72
C ARG A 244 1.30 -18.89 11.72
N ALA A 245 0.77 -18.22 12.74
CA ALA A 245 -0.64 -17.89 12.82
C ALA A 245 -1.04 -16.92 11.69
N LEU A 246 -0.21 -15.91 11.41
CA LEU A 246 -0.46 -15.00 10.30
C LEU A 246 -0.50 -15.73 8.96
N LEU A 247 0.41 -16.67 8.70
CA LEU A 247 0.38 -17.44 7.43
C LEU A 247 -0.91 -18.25 7.28
N VAL A 248 -1.47 -18.76 8.38
CA VAL A 248 -2.79 -19.44 8.33
C VAL A 248 -3.88 -18.48 7.93
N GLU A 249 -3.93 -17.27 8.53
CA GLU A 249 -4.89 -16.22 8.17
C GLU A 249 -4.74 -15.76 6.70
N LEU A 250 -3.52 -15.83 6.16
CA LEU A 250 -3.19 -15.39 4.80
C LEU A 250 -3.31 -16.46 3.73
N ARG A 251 -3.63 -17.73 4.08
CA ARG A 251 -3.74 -18.84 3.10
C ARG A 251 -4.72 -18.52 1.99
N ASP A 252 -5.83 -17.89 2.36
CA ASP A 252 -6.92 -17.55 1.45
C ASP A 252 -6.92 -16.06 1.06
N ALA A 253 -5.85 -15.35 1.37
CA ALA A 253 -5.74 -13.92 1.09
C ALA A 253 -4.78 -13.66 -0.08
N PRO A 254 -5.28 -13.26 -1.25
CA PRO A 254 -4.47 -12.96 -2.43
C PRO A 254 -3.70 -11.63 -2.35
N TYR A 255 -3.69 -10.96 -1.21
CA TYR A 255 -3.33 -9.54 -1.04
C TYR A 255 -1.86 -9.21 -0.84
N LEU A 256 -0.95 -10.15 -0.98
CA LEU A 256 0.42 -9.94 -0.50
C LEU A 256 1.43 -9.46 -1.53
N ASP A 257 1.03 -9.31 -2.77
CA ASP A 257 1.96 -8.90 -3.83
C ASP A 257 1.74 -7.48 -4.32
#